data_d3f6553d193d5ba73de800bd4d8096e0
#
_entry.id   d3f6553d193d5ba73de800bd4d8096e0
#
_cell.length_a   1.000
_cell.length_b   1.000
_cell.length_c   1.000
_cell.angle_alpha   90.00
_cell.angle_beta   90.00
_cell.angle_gamma   90.00
#
_symmetry.space_group_name_H-M   'P 1'
#
loop_
_entity.id
_entity.type
_entity.pdbx_description
1 polymer ?
#
loop_
_entity_poly.entity_id
_entity_poly.type
_entity_poly.pdbx_seq_one_letter_code
_entity_poly.pdbx_strand_id
1 'polypeptide(L)'
;MFFTVTALVVTVSFANAQSDKTERTIGIKTEKVKVSGTCGMDKRRIETAAYSVDGIKSAVWNEYTQILVLKYSVFKKEAADNVQKKIALAGNDTEQYKADDAAYQSLPECCHYQRKQS
;
A
#
# COMPACT_ATOMS: atom_id res chain seq x y z
N MET A 1 25.60 50.55 39.22
CA MET A 1 26.05 49.81 38.71
C MET A 1 25.56 48.56 38.74
N PHE A 2 25.11 47.93 37.93
CA PHE A 2 24.40 47.13 37.83
C PHE A 2 24.25 46.39 36.85
N PHE A 3 24.04 45.43 36.83
CA PHE A 3 24.05 44.58 36.06
C PHE A 3 23.06 43.75 36.06
N THR A 4 22.41 43.74 35.19
CA THR A 4 21.45 42.97 34.77
C THR A 4 21.93 41.79 34.13
N VAL A 5 21.68 40.84 34.69
CA VAL A 5 21.91 39.65 34.11
C VAL A 5 20.77 39.28 33.29
N THR A 6 20.99 39.23 32.15
CA THR A 6 20.00 38.81 31.27
C THR A 6 19.95 37.33 31.30
N ALA A 7 18.90 36.87 31.75
CA ALA A 7 18.70 35.48 31.74
C ALA A 7 18.46 35.02 30.34
N LEU A 8 19.29 34.19 29.93
CA LEU A 8 19.14 33.71 28.72
C LEU A 8 18.18 32.60 28.72
N VAL A 9 17.15 32.77 28.08
CA VAL A 9 16.21 31.76 28.00
C VAL A 9 16.59 30.87 26.88
N VAL A 10 16.93 29.75 27.22
CA VAL A 10 17.20 28.79 26.24
C VAL A 10 15.95 28.13 25.89
N THR A 11 15.54 28.32 24.73
CA THR A 11 14.40 27.64 24.31
C THR A 11 14.82 26.35 23.78
N VAL A 12 14.37 25.42 24.34
CA VAL A 12 14.67 24.14 23.90
C VAL A 12 13.73 23.75 22.84
N SER A 13 14.31 23.44 21.84
CA SER A 13 13.53 22.99 20.82
C SER A 13 13.22 21.57 20.89
N PHE A 14 12.32 21.18 20.44
CA PHE A 14 11.76 20.07 20.55
C PHE A 14 11.74 19.28 19.48
N ALA A 15 12.13 18.48 19.54
CA ALA A 15 12.31 17.60 18.96
C ALA A 15 11.38 16.80 18.59
N ASN A 16 11.17 16.20 18.21
CA ASN A 16 10.84 15.87 17.35
C ASN A 16 10.69 14.49 16.98
N ALA A 17 9.88 13.73 17.72
CA ALA A 17 9.47 12.41 17.38
C ALA A 17 8.83 12.38 16.00
N GLN A 18 8.25 13.48 15.60
CA GLN A 18 7.65 13.56 14.29
C GLN A 18 8.67 13.64 13.18
N SER A 19 9.78 14.24 13.43
CA SER A 19 10.86 14.30 12.46
C SER A 19 11.38 12.90 12.15
N ASP A 20 11.50 12.10 13.16
CA ASP A 20 12.00 10.74 12.97
C ASP A 20 11.04 9.92 12.12
N LYS A 21 9.74 10.08 12.34
CA LYS A 21 8.77 9.38 11.53
C LYS A 21 8.82 9.86 10.09
N THR A 22 9.00 11.13 9.89
CA THR A 22 9.08 11.69 8.55
C THR A 22 10.31 11.15 7.83
N GLU A 23 11.42 11.06 8.52
CA GLU A 23 12.63 10.53 7.92
C GLU A 23 12.47 9.07 7.52
N ARG A 24 11.80 8.29 8.34
CA ARG A 24 11.59 6.88 8.01
C ARG A 24 10.70 6.69 6.81
N THR A 25 9.87 7.67 6.49
CA THR A 25 8.98 7.55 5.34
C THR A 25 9.55 8.22 4.10
N ILE A 26 10.66 8.92 4.22
CA ILE A 26 11.31 9.51 3.06
C ILE A 26 11.74 8.37 2.16
N GLY A 27 11.39 8.48 0.90
CA GLY A 27 11.71 7.43 -0.05
C GLY A 27 10.65 6.35 -0.16
N ILE A 28 9.54 6.46 0.58
CA ILE A 28 8.43 5.52 0.52
C ILE A 28 7.21 6.24 -0.02
N LYS A 29 6.61 5.66 -1.02
CA LYS A 29 5.37 6.17 -1.60
C LYS A 29 4.21 5.30 -1.15
N THR A 30 3.08 5.91 -0.84
CA THR A 30 1.84 5.20 -0.51
C THR A 30 0.86 5.37 -1.66
N GLU A 31 0.29 4.29 -2.12
CA GLU A 31 -0.69 4.33 -3.19
C GLU A 31 -1.86 3.42 -2.88
N LYS A 32 -3.05 3.87 -3.21
CA LYS A 32 -4.27 3.09 -3.02
C LYS A 32 -4.77 2.60 -4.37
N VAL A 33 -5.02 1.31 -4.44
CA VAL A 33 -5.45 0.69 -5.69
C VAL A 33 -6.70 -0.13 -5.43
N LYS A 34 -7.69 0.00 -6.27
CA LYS A 34 -8.89 -0.81 -6.12
C LYS A 34 -8.63 -2.21 -6.66
N VAL A 35 -8.96 -3.21 -5.86
CA VAL A 35 -8.79 -4.61 -6.24
C VAL A 35 -10.03 -5.37 -5.82
N SER A 36 -10.65 -6.07 -6.75
CA SER A 36 -11.89 -6.81 -6.49
C SER A 36 -11.65 -8.12 -5.77
N GLY A 37 -12.45 -8.40 -4.78
CA GLY A 37 -12.40 -9.63 -4.03
C GLY A 37 -13.60 -9.73 -3.09
N THR A 38 -13.76 -10.86 -2.39
CA THR A 38 -14.91 -11.06 -1.52
C THR A 38 -14.59 -11.48 -0.10
N CYS A 39 -13.45 -12.08 0.14
CA CYS A 39 -13.24 -12.76 1.43
C CYS A 39 -11.77 -12.78 1.86
N GLY A 40 -11.52 -13.39 3.01
CA GLY A 40 -10.17 -13.50 3.54
C GLY A 40 -9.21 -14.28 2.67
N MET A 41 -9.73 -15.21 1.86
CA MET A 41 -8.86 -15.94 0.92
C MET A 41 -8.40 -15.01 -0.20
N ASP A 42 -9.26 -14.12 -0.66
CA ASP A 42 -8.86 -13.10 -1.61
C ASP A 42 -7.82 -12.17 -1.00
N LYS A 43 -8.02 -11.77 0.24
CA LYS A 43 -7.06 -10.92 0.94
C LYS A 43 -5.68 -11.55 0.93
N ARG A 44 -5.59 -12.82 1.28
CA ARG A 44 -4.30 -13.52 1.32
C ARG A 44 -3.67 -13.58 -0.07
N ARG A 45 -4.48 -13.89 -1.09
CA ARG A 45 -3.97 -13.99 -2.46
C ARG A 45 -3.48 -12.65 -2.97
N ILE A 46 -4.26 -11.61 -2.75
CA ILE A 46 -3.94 -10.26 -3.22
C ILE A 46 -2.65 -9.77 -2.54
N GLU A 47 -2.57 -9.93 -1.23
CA GLU A 47 -1.39 -9.46 -0.50
C GLU A 47 -0.15 -10.26 -0.84
N THR A 48 -0.29 -11.57 -1.01
CA THR A 48 0.84 -12.42 -1.40
C THR A 48 1.36 -12.01 -2.77
N ALA A 49 0.46 -11.77 -3.72
CA ALA A 49 0.86 -11.33 -5.05
C ALA A 49 1.58 -9.97 -4.98
N ALA A 50 1.07 -9.06 -4.16
CA ALA A 50 1.68 -7.75 -4.01
C ALA A 50 3.08 -7.85 -3.42
N TYR A 51 3.25 -8.66 -2.38
CA TYR A 51 4.55 -8.80 -1.74
C TYR A 51 5.58 -9.48 -2.62
N SER A 52 5.14 -10.19 -3.66
CA SER A 52 6.09 -10.83 -4.58
C SER A 52 6.78 -9.81 -5.49
N VAL A 53 6.33 -8.58 -5.51
CA VAL A 53 6.89 -7.55 -6.37
C VAL A 53 8.03 -6.82 -5.65
N ASP A 54 9.15 -6.68 -6.33
CA ASP A 54 10.32 -6.01 -5.78
C ASP A 54 9.99 -4.56 -5.42
N GLY A 55 10.44 -4.14 -4.27
CA GLY A 55 10.24 -2.78 -3.80
C GLY A 55 9.03 -2.56 -2.91
N ILE A 56 8.15 -3.55 -2.79
CA ILE A 56 6.96 -3.42 -1.95
C ILE A 56 7.35 -3.57 -0.48
N LYS A 57 7.01 -2.56 0.30
CA LYS A 57 7.28 -2.55 1.73
C LYS A 57 6.07 -2.97 2.54
N SER A 58 4.88 -2.67 2.04
CA SER A 58 3.64 -3.02 2.72
C SER A 58 2.51 -3.15 1.71
N ALA A 59 1.65 -4.11 1.91
CA ALA A 59 0.48 -4.31 1.08
C ALA A 59 -0.65 -4.81 1.99
N VAL A 60 -1.68 -4.01 2.14
CA VAL A 60 -2.84 -4.36 2.98
C VAL A 60 -4.12 -4.13 2.17
N TRP A 61 -4.87 -5.19 1.98
CA TRP A 61 -6.14 -5.11 1.26
C TRP A 61 -7.30 -5.19 2.25
N ASN A 62 -8.29 -4.33 2.06
CA ASN A 62 -9.46 -4.30 2.90
C ASN A 62 -10.65 -4.88 2.14
N GLU A 63 -11.26 -5.92 2.67
CA GLU A 63 -12.36 -6.60 1.99
C GLU A 63 -13.64 -5.77 1.92
N TYR A 64 -13.81 -4.83 2.82
CA TYR A 64 -15.02 -4.01 2.80
C TYR A 64 -14.94 -2.86 1.80
N THR A 65 -13.80 -2.22 1.71
CA THR A 65 -13.59 -1.12 0.77
C THR A 65 -13.05 -1.60 -0.57
N GLN A 66 -12.47 -2.80 -0.58
CA GLN A 66 -11.79 -3.36 -1.74
C GLN A 66 -10.61 -2.50 -2.19
N ILE A 67 -9.99 -1.82 -1.25
CA ILE A 67 -8.83 -0.98 -1.52
C ILE A 67 -7.58 -1.66 -0.98
N LEU A 68 -6.57 -1.73 -1.83
CA LEU A 68 -5.25 -2.21 -1.48
C LEU A 68 -4.38 -1.00 -1.23
N VAL A 69 -3.84 -0.89 -0.03
CA VAL A 69 -2.91 0.18 0.30
C VAL A 69 -1.51 -0.36 0.16
N LEU A 70 -0.76 0.22 -0.76
CA LEU A 70 0.61 -0.19 -1.04
C LEU A 70 1.57 0.86 -0.53
N LYS A 71 2.68 0.40 0.03
CA LYS A 71 3.81 1.27 0.34
C LYS A 71 5.03 0.68 -0.35
N TYR A 72 5.72 1.47 -1.10
CA TYR A 72 6.85 0.99 -1.88
C TYR A 72 7.91 2.07 -2.05
N SER A 73 9.11 1.64 -2.44
CA SER A 73 10.22 2.55 -2.65
C SER A 73 9.96 3.49 -3.82
N VAL A 74 10.20 4.78 -3.63
CA VAL A 74 10.05 5.76 -4.70
C VAL A 74 10.99 5.48 -5.88
N PHE A 75 12.03 4.68 -5.64
CA PHE A 75 12.95 4.33 -6.70
C PHE A 75 12.43 3.17 -7.56
N LYS A 76 11.35 2.52 -7.13
CA LYS A 76 10.72 1.45 -7.88
C LYS A 76 9.42 1.97 -8.46
N LYS A 77 9.52 2.86 -9.42
CA LYS A 77 8.36 3.58 -9.96
C LYS A 77 7.30 2.67 -10.54
N GLU A 78 7.69 1.50 -11.00
CA GLU A 78 6.77 0.57 -11.63
C GLU A 78 6.16 -0.43 -10.66
N ALA A 79 6.48 -0.31 -9.37
CA ALA A 79 6.04 -1.31 -8.41
C ALA A 79 4.52 -1.45 -8.34
N ALA A 80 3.80 -0.34 -8.29
CA ALA A 80 2.34 -0.39 -8.21
C ALA A 80 1.71 -1.01 -9.47
N ASP A 81 2.25 -0.70 -10.63
CA ASP A 81 1.79 -1.29 -11.87
C ASP A 81 2.07 -2.80 -11.89
N ASN A 82 3.26 -3.18 -11.48
CA ASN A 82 3.64 -4.60 -11.43
C ASN A 82 2.80 -5.38 -10.43
N VAL A 83 2.45 -4.76 -9.31
CA VAL A 83 1.54 -5.37 -8.32
C VAL A 83 0.21 -5.68 -8.97
N GLN A 84 -0.36 -4.73 -9.71
CA GLN A 84 -1.65 -4.93 -10.35
C GLN A 84 -1.58 -6.06 -11.38
N LYS A 85 -0.51 -6.13 -12.14
CA LYS A 85 -0.31 -7.22 -13.10
C LYS A 85 -0.26 -8.57 -12.40
N LYS A 86 0.47 -8.66 -11.30
CA LYS A 86 0.58 -9.92 -10.55
C LYS A 86 -0.75 -10.34 -9.95
N ILE A 87 -1.50 -9.38 -9.44
CA ILE A 87 -2.80 -9.64 -8.85
C ILE A 87 -3.77 -10.14 -9.93
N ALA A 88 -3.76 -9.50 -11.09
CA ALA A 88 -4.61 -9.94 -12.20
C ALA A 88 -4.25 -11.35 -12.66
N LEU A 89 -2.96 -11.68 -12.72
CA LEU A 89 -2.52 -13.03 -13.07
C LEU A 89 -3.02 -14.05 -12.05
N ALA A 90 -3.20 -13.65 -10.81
CA ALA A 90 -3.70 -14.53 -9.76
C ALA A 90 -5.22 -14.70 -9.79
N GLY A 91 -5.92 -13.93 -10.60
CA GLY A 91 -7.37 -14.08 -10.77
C GLY A 91 -8.23 -12.95 -10.25
N ASN A 92 -7.64 -11.89 -9.69
CA ASN A 92 -8.40 -10.77 -9.15
C ASN A 92 -8.26 -9.53 -10.05
N ASP A 93 -9.39 -8.93 -10.38
CA ASP A 93 -9.38 -7.72 -11.20
C ASP A 93 -8.83 -6.54 -10.40
N THR A 94 -8.01 -5.73 -11.03
CA THR A 94 -7.52 -4.50 -10.42
C THR A 94 -8.08 -3.30 -11.16
N GLU A 95 -7.78 -2.14 -10.64
CA GLU A 95 -8.19 -0.89 -11.22
C GLU A 95 -7.74 -0.74 -12.68
N GLN A 96 -6.55 -1.19 -13.02
CA GLN A 96 -5.99 -1.06 -14.35
C GLN A 96 -5.91 -2.36 -15.16
N TYR A 97 -5.99 -3.50 -14.51
CA TYR A 97 -5.84 -4.78 -15.19
C TYR A 97 -6.96 -5.73 -14.82
N LYS A 98 -7.54 -6.34 -15.83
CA LYS A 98 -8.56 -7.34 -15.62
C LYS A 98 -7.92 -8.72 -15.65
N ALA A 99 -8.30 -9.56 -14.72
CA ALA A 99 -7.83 -10.94 -14.71
C ALA A 99 -8.39 -11.70 -15.91
N ASP A 100 -7.65 -12.66 -16.42
CA ASP A 100 -8.16 -13.51 -17.47
C ASP A 100 -9.32 -14.33 -16.92
N ASP A 101 -10.31 -14.61 -17.76
CA ASP A 101 -11.46 -15.39 -17.35
C ASP A 101 -11.06 -16.73 -16.78
N ALA A 102 -10.08 -17.38 -17.38
CA ALA A 102 -9.61 -18.68 -16.91
C ALA A 102 -9.01 -18.57 -15.50
N ALA A 103 -8.25 -17.52 -15.22
CA ALA A 103 -7.67 -17.29 -13.90
C ALA A 103 -8.78 -17.05 -12.87
N TYR A 104 -9.77 -16.23 -13.22
CA TYR A 104 -10.89 -15.97 -12.35
C TYR A 104 -11.68 -17.26 -12.07
N GLN A 105 -11.98 -18.04 -13.11
CA GLN A 105 -12.74 -19.26 -12.97
C GLN A 105 -12.03 -20.31 -12.12
N SER A 106 -10.72 -20.27 -12.07
CA SER A 106 -9.95 -21.22 -11.28
C SER A 106 -9.92 -20.87 -9.79
N LEU A 107 -10.44 -19.71 -9.40
CA LEU A 107 -10.51 -19.35 -8.00
C LEU A 107 -11.54 -20.23 -7.28
N PRO A 108 -11.36 -20.47 -5.98
CA PRO A 108 -12.39 -21.14 -5.19
C PRO A 108 -13.71 -20.39 -5.29
N GLU A 109 -14.83 -21.10 -5.22
CA GLU A 109 -16.13 -20.45 -5.35
C GLU A 109 -16.35 -19.28 -4.43
N CYS A 110 -15.89 -19.37 -3.20
CA CYS A 110 -16.05 -18.28 -2.25
C CYS A 110 -15.27 -17.02 -2.66
N CYS A 111 -14.36 -17.14 -3.62
CA CYS A 111 -13.57 -16.03 -4.10
C CYS A 111 -14.11 -15.45 -5.40
N HIS A 112 -15.24 -15.94 -5.90
CA HIS A 112 -15.79 -15.41 -7.14
C HIS A 112 -16.55 -14.12 -6.84
N TYR A 113 -15.82 -13.03 -6.87
CA TYR A 113 -16.38 -11.73 -6.66
C TYR A 113 -17.17 -11.31 -7.88
N GLN A 114 -18.04 -10.32 -7.71
CA GLN A 114 -18.83 -9.83 -8.81
C GLN A 114 -17.96 -9.00 -9.74
N ARG A 115 -17.80 -9.42 -10.97
CA ARG A 115 -16.97 -8.70 -11.92
C ARG A 115 -17.77 -7.61 -12.61
N LYS A 116 -17.09 -6.49 -12.84
CA LYS A 116 -17.72 -5.44 -13.59
C LYS A 116 -17.69 -5.84 -15.05
N GLN A 117 -18.80 -5.61 -15.69
CA GLN A 117 -18.84 -5.81 -17.11
C GLN A 117 -18.32 -4.55 -17.73
N SER A 118 -17.35 -4.65 -18.56
CA SER A 118 -16.77 -3.50 -19.24
C SER A 118 -17.59 -3.15 -20.46
#